data_98f6e3864e82c6a4b1e5c3cbe1ea4b3d
#
_entry.id   98f6e3864e82c6a4b1e5c3cbe1ea4b3d
#
_cell.length_a   1.000
_cell.length_b   1.000
_cell.length_c   1.000
_cell.angle_alpha   90.00
_cell.angle_beta   90.00
_cell.angle_gamma   90.00
#
_symmetry.space_group_name_H-M   'P 1'
#
loop_
_entity.id
_entity.type
_entity.pdbx_description
1 polymer ?
#
loop_
_entity_poly.entity_id
_entity_poly.type
_entity_poly.pdbx_seq_one_letter_code
_entity_poly.pdbx_strand_id
1 'polypeptide(L)'
;MSTPSISFTSLGLVVLDEIRFPNQEPLLDVLGGSGAYGWFCSAVFRATLGARLFLRPPLSRTLGWMIHTGHDFPELMTDRLRSWDSTLIVKREADKPSTRGLLENTPLLSAKAYHYLETPQDMQTRLSALLSLRNEAGEPDRPFIVWEPAPYVCKPENLQPCLSAAQHVDVLSPNHLELAALFGESPAKAHDKATIEALARRVLDSGVGIDGKGTVVVRAGENGSVVVSRDLPPTWLPPFYPAGADGRQHSKVVDPTGAGNAFLGAYVVGYLQTQNAVEAACYGTVGGSFALEQVGMPELVSGEDGELWNGADAFERLREYRKVVGL
;
A
#
# COMPACT_ATOMS: atom_id res chain seq x y z
N MET A 1 -17.57 -21.95 -13.61
CA MET A 1 -17.22 -20.53 -13.79
C MET A 1 -15.71 -20.45 -13.77
N SER A 2 -15.06 -19.83 -14.76
CA SER A 2 -13.60 -19.64 -14.76
C SER A 2 -13.22 -18.76 -13.56
N THR A 3 -12.15 -19.13 -12.86
CA THR A 3 -11.59 -18.31 -11.79
C THR A 3 -11.27 -16.92 -12.36
N PRO A 4 -11.69 -15.82 -11.72
CA PRO A 4 -11.38 -14.48 -12.23
C PRO A 4 -9.87 -14.25 -12.24
N SER A 5 -9.34 -13.63 -13.31
CA SER A 5 -7.94 -13.21 -13.38
C SER A 5 -7.66 -12.19 -12.25
N ILE A 6 -6.65 -12.43 -11.44
CA ILE A 6 -6.29 -11.54 -10.33
C ILE A 6 -5.59 -10.29 -10.90
N SER A 7 -6.11 -9.13 -10.56
CA SER A 7 -5.52 -7.83 -10.95
C SER A 7 -4.40 -7.42 -9.99
N PHE A 8 -4.63 -7.58 -8.70
CA PHE A 8 -3.69 -7.13 -7.67
C PHE A 8 -3.66 -8.09 -6.49
N THR A 9 -2.49 -8.29 -5.92
CA THR A 9 -2.30 -8.95 -4.64
C THR A 9 -1.27 -8.24 -3.78
N SER A 10 -1.53 -8.18 -2.48
CA SER A 10 -0.57 -7.75 -1.48
C SER A 10 -0.12 -8.97 -0.67
N LEU A 11 1.20 -9.13 -0.51
CA LEU A 11 1.79 -10.28 0.15
C LEU A 11 2.31 -9.90 1.55
N GLY A 12 1.86 -10.61 2.56
CA GLY A 12 2.29 -10.44 3.95
C GLY A 12 1.35 -11.13 4.94
N LEU A 13 1.45 -10.73 6.21
CA LEU A 13 0.67 -11.30 7.31
C LEU A 13 -0.42 -10.32 7.75
N VAL A 14 -1.50 -10.82 8.32
CA VAL A 14 -2.51 -10.04 9.03
C VAL A 14 -2.40 -10.34 10.52
N VAL A 15 -2.33 -9.32 11.35
CA VAL A 15 -2.37 -9.46 12.81
C VAL A 15 -3.55 -8.70 13.39
N LEU A 16 -3.94 -9.11 14.57
CA LEU A 16 -4.85 -8.40 15.45
C LEU A 16 -4.03 -7.68 16.49
N ASP A 17 -4.25 -6.37 16.61
CA ASP A 17 -3.59 -5.54 17.60
C ASP A 17 -4.53 -5.28 18.79
N GLU A 18 -3.93 -5.15 19.96
CA GLU A 18 -4.55 -4.58 21.13
C GLU A 18 -4.09 -3.12 21.26
N ILE A 19 -5.01 -2.17 21.18
CA ILE A 19 -4.70 -0.74 21.32
C ILE A 19 -5.11 -0.28 22.71
N ARG A 20 -4.12 0.17 23.51
CA ARG A 20 -4.32 0.66 24.87
C ARG A 20 -4.26 2.18 24.91
N PHE A 21 -5.28 2.79 25.48
CA PHE A 21 -5.33 4.22 25.76
C PHE A 21 -5.15 4.47 27.27
N PRO A 22 -4.57 5.60 27.68
CA PRO A 22 -4.27 5.87 29.09
C PRO A 22 -5.46 5.85 30.05
N ASN A 23 -6.67 6.16 29.58
CA ASN A 23 -7.88 6.33 30.40
C ASN A 23 -9.14 5.70 29.76
N GLN A 24 -8.99 4.71 28.92
CA GLN A 24 -10.11 4.01 28.26
C GLN A 24 -9.85 2.51 28.27
N GLU A 25 -10.92 1.73 28.12
CA GLU A 25 -10.79 0.29 27.87
C GLU A 25 -9.99 0.03 26.58
N PRO A 26 -9.12 -0.99 26.57
CA PRO A 26 -8.36 -1.32 25.38
C PRO A 26 -9.28 -1.75 24.24
N LEU A 27 -8.95 -1.34 23.03
CA LEU A 27 -9.56 -1.91 21.85
C LEU A 27 -8.84 -3.22 21.52
N LEU A 28 -9.59 -4.31 21.57
CA LEU A 28 -9.09 -5.65 21.25
C LEU A 28 -9.41 -6.01 19.81
N ASP A 29 -8.64 -6.94 19.25
CA ASP A 29 -8.86 -7.51 17.91
C ASP A 29 -8.96 -6.45 16.80
N VAL A 30 -8.17 -5.38 16.90
CA VAL A 30 -8.12 -4.34 15.87
C VAL A 30 -7.31 -4.83 14.68
N LEU A 31 -7.96 -5.00 13.52
CA LEU A 31 -7.27 -5.38 12.30
C LEU A 31 -6.32 -4.27 11.84
N GLY A 32 -5.00 -4.54 11.91
CA GLY A 32 -3.98 -3.60 11.46
C GLY A 32 -3.84 -2.35 12.31
N GLY A 33 -3.95 -2.47 13.64
CA GLY A 33 -3.78 -1.36 14.59
C GLY A 33 -2.34 -0.86 14.75
N SER A 34 -2.16 0.14 15.62
CA SER A 34 -0.90 0.86 15.85
C SER A 34 0.03 0.20 16.89
N GLY A 35 -0.10 -1.09 17.16
CA GLY A 35 0.71 -1.80 18.15
C GLY A 35 2.21 -1.67 17.87
N ALA A 36 2.99 -1.29 18.89
CA ALA A 36 4.40 -0.90 18.79
C ALA A 36 5.37 -1.99 18.28
N TYR A 37 4.89 -3.19 17.99
CA TYR A 37 5.67 -4.35 17.54
C TYR A 37 5.14 -5.04 16.26
N GLY A 38 4.04 -4.55 15.66
CA GLY A 38 3.33 -5.19 14.54
C GLY A 38 3.52 -4.56 13.16
N TRP A 39 4.62 -3.88 12.88
CA TRP A 39 4.85 -3.09 11.65
C TRP A 39 4.68 -3.84 10.32
N PHE A 40 4.90 -5.16 10.30
CA PHE A 40 4.84 -5.96 9.08
C PHE A 40 3.44 -6.39 8.64
N CYS A 41 2.48 -6.38 9.54
CA CYS A 41 1.24 -7.11 9.36
C CYS A 41 0.06 -6.25 8.93
N SER A 42 0.06 -4.97 9.29
CA SER A 42 -1.00 -4.03 8.89
C SER A 42 -0.92 -3.61 7.42
N ALA A 43 0.28 -3.66 6.84
CA ALA A 43 0.52 -3.17 5.49
C ALA A 43 -0.30 -3.90 4.41
N VAL A 44 -0.32 -5.22 4.45
CA VAL A 44 -1.03 -6.05 3.47
C VAL A 44 -2.52 -5.81 3.51
N PHE A 45 -3.08 -5.83 4.70
CA PHE A 45 -4.48 -5.59 4.92
C PHE A 45 -4.90 -4.19 4.43
N ARG A 46 -4.14 -3.16 4.78
CA ARG A 46 -4.43 -1.78 4.39
C ARG A 46 -4.21 -1.54 2.89
N ALA A 47 -3.21 -2.17 2.28
CA ALA A 47 -3.04 -2.12 0.82
C ALA A 47 -4.21 -2.83 0.10
N THR A 48 -4.65 -3.98 0.62
CA THR A 48 -5.85 -4.67 0.12
C THR A 48 -7.09 -3.80 0.25
N LEU A 49 -7.27 -3.11 1.39
CA LEU A 49 -8.35 -2.13 1.59
C LEU A 49 -8.30 -1.03 0.53
N GLY A 50 -7.15 -0.37 0.36
CA GLY A 50 -6.99 0.71 -0.60
C GLY A 50 -7.38 0.29 -2.02
N ALA A 51 -6.95 -0.90 -2.44
CA ALA A 51 -7.34 -1.47 -3.73
C ALA A 51 -8.85 -1.76 -3.79
N ARG A 52 -9.44 -2.29 -2.72
CA ARG A 52 -10.86 -2.67 -2.66
C ARG A 52 -11.80 -1.48 -2.82
N LEU A 53 -11.41 -0.30 -2.35
CA LEU A 53 -12.18 0.94 -2.53
C LEU A 53 -12.53 1.23 -4.00
N PHE A 54 -11.65 0.84 -4.93
CA PHE A 54 -11.79 1.11 -6.36
C PHE A 54 -12.05 -0.14 -7.22
N LEU A 55 -12.25 -1.29 -6.57
CA LEU A 55 -12.65 -2.56 -7.21
C LEU A 55 -13.99 -2.99 -6.66
N ARG A 56 -15.07 -2.42 -7.21
CA ARG A 56 -16.44 -2.79 -6.85
C ARG A 56 -16.84 -4.13 -7.46
N PRO A 57 -17.81 -4.86 -6.89
CA PRO A 57 -18.36 -6.06 -7.52
C PRO A 57 -18.82 -5.81 -8.97
N PRO A 58 -18.53 -6.73 -9.89
CA PRO A 58 -17.85 -8.02 -9.70
C PRO A 58 -16.32 -7.93 -9.70
N LEU A 59 -15.71 -6.75 -9.95
CA LEU A 59 -14.26 -6.57 -10.04
C LEU A 59 -13.56 -6.76 -8.68
N SER A 60 -14.27 -6.64 -7.56
CA SER A 60 -13.74 -6.94 -6.22
C SER A 60 -13.09 -8.33 -6.14
N ARG A 61 -13.61 -9.30 -6.90
CA ARG A 61 -13.06 -10.66 -6.96
C ARG A 61 -11.74 -10.79 -7.71
N THR A 62 -11.33 -9.75 -8.44
CA THR A 62 -9.98 -9.67 -9.04
C THR A 62 -8.91 -9.20 -8.05
N LEU A 63 -9.33 -8.76 -6.86
CA LEU A 63 -8.45 -8.49 -5.73
C LEU A 63 -8.16 -9.80 -5.00
N GLY A 64 -6.91 -10.26 -5.09
CA GLY A 64 -6.46 -11.47 -4.44
C GLY A 64 -5.62 -11.17 -3.20
N TRP A 65 -5.79 -11.90 -2.14
CA TRP A 65 -4.93 -11.83 -0.97
C TRP A 65 -4.99 -13.10 -0.13
N MET A 66 -3.93 -13.31 0.61
CA MET A 66 -3.82 -14.45 1.50
C MET A 66 -3.52 -13.94 2.90
N ILE A 67 -4.22 -14.47 3.87
CA ILE A 67 -3.94 -14.24 5.28
C ILE A 67 -3.44 -15.54 5.92
N HIS A 68 -2.36 -15.42 6.67
CA HIS A 68 -1.87 -16.45 7.57
C HIS A 68 -2.27 -16.07 8.98
N THR A 69 -2.97 -16.97 9.66
CA THR A 69 -3.52 -16.70 10.98
C THR A 69 -3.17 -17.84 11.94
N GLY A 70 -3.10 -17.53 13.23
CA GLY A 70 -3.10 -18.53 14.27
C GLY A 70 -4.44 -19.29 14.34
N HIS A 71 -4.48 -20.36 15.12
CA HIS A 71 -5.71 -21.13 15.35
C HIS A 71 -6.76 -20.35 16.15
N ASP A 72 -6.33 -19.34 16.87
CA ASP A 72 -7.10 -18.44 17.74
C ASP A 72 -7.69 -17.22 17.02
N PHE A 73 -7.43 -17.07 15.71
CA PHE A 73 -7.95 -15.93 14.95
C PHE A 73 -9.49 -15.96 14.90
N PRO A 74 -10.17 -14.85 15.34
CA PRO A 74 -11.63 -14.86 15.48
C PRO A 74 -12.35 -15.04 14.14
N GLU A 75 -13.35 -15.95 14.11
CA GLU A 75 -14.14 -16.21 12.91
C GLU A 75 -14.92 -14.95 12.46
N LEU A 76 -15.38 -14.14 13.42
CA LEU A 76 -16.04 -12.86 13.14
C LEU A 76 -15.17 -11.94 12.26
N MET A 77 -13.84 -11.92 12.48
CA MET A 77 -12.92 -11.16 11.66
C MET A 77 -12.78 -11.77 10.26
N THR A 78 -12.72 -13.09 10.18
CA THR A 78 -12.71 -13.79 8.89
C THR A 78 -13.96 -13.48 8.08
N ASP A 79 -15.13 -13.48 8.69
CA ASP A 79 -16.39 -13.16 8.03
C ASP A 79 -16.46 -11.72 7.57
N ARG A 80 -15.95 -10.79 8.39
CA ARG A 80 -15.83 -9.39 8.00
C ARG A 80 -14.91 -9.20 6.78
N LEU A 81 -13.80 -9.95 6.70
CA LEU A 81 -12.92 -9.90 5.53
C LEU A 81 -13.56 -10.55 4.29
N ARG A 82 -14.33 -11.62 4.47
CA ARG A 82 -15.12 -12.26 3.40
C ARG A 82 -16.20 -11.36 2.84
N SER A 83 -16.79 -10.49 3.67
CA SER A 83 -17.83 -9.54 3.22
C SER A 83 -17.33 -8.52 2.18
N TRP A 84 -16.02 -8.40 2.00
CA TRP A 84 -15.45 -7.56 0.93
C TRP A 84 -15.62 -8.13 -0.47
N ASP A 85 -16.16 -9.35 -0.62
CA ASP A 85 -16.35 -10.04 -1.91
C ASP A 85 -15.08 -10.12 -2.76
N SER A 86 -13.92 -10.33 -2.12
CA SER A 86 -12.60 -10.47 -2.75
C SER A 86 -12.17 -11.94 -2.80
N THR A 87 -11.12 -12.26 -3.56
CA THR A 87 -10.50 -13.59 -3.56
C THR A 87 -9.57 -13.72 -2.34
N LEU A 88 -10.16 -14.04 -1.19
CA LEU A 88 -9.47 -14.25 0.09
C LEU A 88 -9.11 -15.72 0.28
N ILE A 89 -7.84 -15.98 0.56
CA ILE A 89 -7.33 -17.30 0.99
C ILE A 89 -6.91 -17.19 2.45
N VAL A 90 -7.50 -18.04 3.31
CA VAL A 90 -7.15 -18.11 4.74
C VAL A 90 -6.36 -19.40 4.98
N LYS A 91 -5.11 -19.25 5.47
CA LYS A 91 -4.29 -20.39 5.93
C LYS A 91 -4.05 -20.26 7.43
N ARG A 92 -4.33 -21.34 8.16
CA ARG A 92 -4.10 -21.43 9.60
C ARG A 92 -2.80 -22.17 9.86
N GLU A 93 -1.68 -21.45 9.79
CA GLU A 93 -0.33 -21.99 9.94
C GLU A 93 0.50 -21.03 10.80
N ALA A 94 1.40 -21.59 11.63
CA ALA A 94 2.19 -20.78 12.59
C ALA A 94 3.39 -20.07 11.97
N ASP A 95 3.92 -20.54 10.82
CA ASP A 95 5.19 -20.06 10.27
C ASP A 95 5.00 -19.11 9.09
N LYS A 96 5.92 -18.14 8.96
CA LYS A 96 5.97 -17.23 7.80
C LYS A 96 6.34 -18.05 6.54
N PRO A 97 5.43 -18.22 5.58
CA PRO A 97 5.67 -19.08 4.44
C PRO A 97 6.67 -18.45 3.46
N SER A 98 7.36 -19.31 2.70
CA SER A 98 8.13 -18.90 1.54
C SER A 98 7.23 -18.35 0.43
N THR A 99 7.81 -17.63 -0.55
CA THR A 99 7.06 -17.16 -1.74
C THR A 99 6.35 -18.32 -2.46
N ARG A 100 6.99 -19.48 -2.57
CA ARG A 100 6.39 -20.70 -3.14
C ARG A 100 5.19 -21.16 -2.30
N GLY A 101 5.32 -21.25 -1.00
CA GLY A 101 4.22 -21.64 -0.11
C GLY A 101 3.02 -20.68 -0.13
N LEU A 102 3.26 -19.38 -0.43
CA LEU A 102 2.20 -18.38 -0.58
C LEU A 102 1.45 -18.53 -1.91
N LEU A 103 2.14 -18.77 -3.02
CA LEU A 103 1.61 -18.52 -4.35
C LEU A 103 1.38 -19.80 -5.17
N GLU A 104 2.18 -20.86 -4.92
CA GLU A 104 2.07 -22.11 -5.68
C GLU A 104 0.67 -22.72 -5.55
N ASN A 105 0.09 -23.12 -6.68
CA ASN A 105 -1.27 -23.67 -6.77
C ASN A 105 -2.37 -22.71 -6.28
N THR A 106 -2.13 -21.40 -6.29
CA THR A 106 -3.15 -20.40 -5.97
C THR A 106 -3.39 -19.47 -7.18
N PRO A 107 -4.58 -18.88 -7.31
CA PRO A 107 -4.84 -17.91 -8.36
C PRO A 107 -4.02 -16.62 -8.21
N LEU A 108 -3.41 -16.40 -7.04
CA LEU A 108 -2.59 -15.21 -6.76
C LEU A 108 -1.30 -15.18 -7.58
N LEU A 109 -0.81 -16.35 -8.04
CA LEU A 109 0.40 -16.45 -8.84
C LEU A 109 0.28 -15.71 -10.18
N SER A 110 -0.92 -15.67 -10.77
CA SER A 110 -1.18 -14.99 -12.05
C SER A 110 -1.55 -13.50 -11.91
N ALA A 111 -1.43 -12.92 -10.71
CA ALA A 111 -1.77 -11.51 -10.50
C ALA A 111 -0.97 -10.57 -11.41
N LYS A 112 -1.64 -9.51 -11.90
CA LYS A 112 -1.03 -8.50 -12.77
C LYS A 112 -0.13 -7.53 -12.00
N ALA A 113 -0.36 -7.38 -10.70
CA ALA A 113 0.44 -6.50 -9.83
C ALA A 113 0.61 -7.07 -8.44
N TYR A 114 1.76 -6.76 -7.83
CA TYR A 114 2.09 -7.14 -6.46
C TYR A 114 2.59 -5.94 -5.67
N HIS A 115 2.16 -5.86 -4.41
CA HIS A 115 2.71 -4.94 -3.42
C HIS A 115 3.53 -5.71 -2.38
N TYR A 116 4.72 -5.21 -2.11
CA TYR A 116 5.65 -5.73 -1.12
C TYR A 116 6.01 -4.65 -0.09
N LEU A 117 5.97 -5.02 1.18
CA LEU A 117 6.64 -4.32 2.27
C LEU A 117 7.75 -5.23 2.78
N GLU A 118 8.98 -5.00 2.35
CA GLU A 118 10.09 -5.94 2.61
C GLU A 118 11.41 -5.21 2.79
N THR A 119 12.40 -5.91 3.38
CA THR A 119 13.79 -5.47 3.34
C THR A 119 14.34 -5.53 1.90
N PRO A 120 15.41 -4.79 1.57
CA PRO A 120 16.02 -4.88 0.23
C PRO A 120 16.42 -6.30 -0.17
N GLN A 121 16.95 -7.08 0.78
CA GLN A 121 17.41 -8.45 0.56
C GLN A 121 16.22 -9.40 0.33
N ASP A 122 15.17 -9.28 1.17
CA ASP A 122 13.97 -10.09 1.01
C ASP A 122 13.22 -9.73 -0.27
N MET A 123 13.19 -8.45 -0.65
CA MET A 123 12.59 -8.00 -1.90
C MET A 123 13.22 -8.68 -3.12
N GLN A 124 14.55 -8.68 -3.22
CA GLN A 124 15.25 -9.34 -4.31
C GLN A 124 15.03 -10.85 -4.33
N THR A 125 15.09 -11.50 -3.16
CA THR A 125 14.88 -12.95 -3.03
C THR A 125 13.44 -13.34 -3.42
N ARG A 126 12.44 -12.61 -2.89
CA ARG A 126 11.03 -12.90 -3.14
C ARG A 126 10.62 -12.61 -4.57
N LEU A 127 11.13 -11.53 -5.16
CA LEU A 127 10.85 -11.20 -6.55
C LEU A 127 11.44 -12.24 -7.50
N SER A 128 12.68 -12.68 -7.26
CA SER A 128 13.30 -13.73 -8.05
C SER A 128 12.51 -15.04 -7.96
N ALA A 129 12.08 -15.42 -6.75
CA ALA A 129 11.26 -16.61 -6.55
C ALA A 129 9.88 -16.48 -7.22
N LEU A 130 9.23 -15.29 -7.17
CA LEU A 130 7.97 -15.03 -7.87
C LEU A 130 8.12 -15.23 -9.38
N LEU A 131 9.14 -14.61 -9.98
CA LEU A 131 9.34 -14.67 -11.42
C LEU A 131 9.67 -16.10 -11.90
N SER A 132 10.46 -16.87 -11.12
CA SER A 132 10.71 -18.29 -11.40
C SER A 132 9.42 -19.10 -11.36
N LEU A 133 8.62 -18.94 -10.30
CA LEU A 133 7.33 -19.65 -10.16
C LEU A 133 6.36 -19.33 -11.30
N ARG A 134 6.28 -18.07 -11.71
CA ARG A 134 5.44 -17.65 -12.83
C ARG A 134 5.89 -18.29 -14.13
N ASN A 135 7.19 -18.31 -14.39
CA ASN A 135 7.74 -18.97 -15.57
C ASN A 135 7.47 -20.48 -15.57
N GLU A 136 7.66 -21.15 -14.42
CA GLU A 136 7.32 -22.58 -14.23
C GLU A 136 5.83 -22.86 -14.49
N ALA A 137 4.96 -21.93 -14.13
CA ALA A 137 3.50 -22.04 -14.31
C ALA A 137 3.00 -21.62 -15.71
N GLY A 138 3.90 -21.18 -16.61
CA GLY A 138 3.51 -20.69 -17.94
C GLY A 138 2.93 -19.28 -17.96
N GLU A 139 3.23 -18.46 -16.96
CA GLU A 139 2.84 -17.05 -16.80
C GLU A 139 4.08 -16.16 -17.02
N PRO A 140 4.60 -16.01 -18.26
CA PRO A 140 5.89 -15.37 -18.52
C PRO A 140 5.83 -13.84 -18.37
N ASP A 141 4.64 -13.24 -18.45
CA ASP A 141 4.48 -11.79 -18.39
C ASP A 141 4.91 -11.27 -17.00
N ARG A 142 5.81 -10.29 -17.00
CA ARG A 142 6.26 -9.67 -15.76
C ARG A 142 5.14 -8.84 -15.13
N PRO A 143 4.78 -9.08 -13.87
CA PRO A 143 3.79 -8.29 -13.18
C PRO A 143 4.34 -6.90 -12.80
N PHE A 144 3.44 -5.95 -12.56
CA PHE A 144 3.76 -4.64 -12.01
C PHE A 144 4.10 -4.75 -10.52
N ILE A 145 5.27 -4.27 -10.13
CA ILE A 145 5.81 -4.44 -8.78
C ILE A 145 5.89 -3.10 -8.06
N VAL A 146 5.19 -2.98 -6.95
CA VAL A 146 5.28 -1.84 -6.03
C VAL A 146 5.97 -2.28 -4.75
N TRP A 147 7.05 -1.59 -4.39
CA TRP A 147 7.82 -1.88 -3.20
C TRP A 147 7.83 -0.70 -2.23
N GLU A 148 7.49 -1.00 -1.00
CA GLU A 148 7.64 -0.16 0.18
C GLU A 148 8.80 -0.71 1.01
N PRO A 149 9.90 0.04 1.20
CA PRO A 149 10.99 -0.41 2.07
C PRO A 149 10.50 -0.53 3.51
N ALA A 150 10.87 -1.61 4.19
CA ALA A 150 10.50 -1.78 5.59
C ALA A 150 11.10 -0.67 6.45
N PRO A 151 10.31 0.02 7.31
CA PRO A 151 10.77 1.22 8.02
C PRO A 151 12.05 1.04 8.83
N TYR A 152 12.21 -0.11 9.49
CA TYR A 152 13.37 -0.37 10.37
C TYR A 152 14.69 -0.58 9.61
N VAL A 153 14.66 -0.80 8.29
CA VAL A 153 15.86 -0.88 7.45
C VAL A 153 16.19 0.44 6.77
N CYS A 154 15.33 1.47 6.89
CA CYS A 154 15.59 2.78 6.30
C CYS A 154 16.64 3.55 7.10
N LYS A 155 17.91 3.21 6.84
CA LYS A 155 19.11 3.76 7.47
C LYS A 155 20.23 3.93 6.44
N PRO A 156 21.21 4.82 6.66
CA PRO A 156 22.26 5.11 5.67
C PRO A 156 23.07 3.88 5.23
N GLU A 157 23.31 2.93 6.12
CA GLU A 157 24.02 1.68 5.79
C GLU A 157 23.30 0.80 4.78
N ASN A 158 21.98 0.96 4.67
CA ASN A 158 21.13 0.20 3.74
C ASN A 158 20.81 0.98 2.45
N LEU A 159 21.34 2.18 2.26
CA LEU A 159 21.08 2.97 1.06
C LEU A 159 21.45 2.20 -0.22
N GLN A 160 22.65 1.68 -0.32
CA GLN A 160 23.09 0.95 -1.53
C GLN A 160 22.29 -0.33 -1.76
N PRO A 161 22.02 -1.20 -0.76
CA PRO A 161 21.07 -2.30 -0.91
C PRO A 161 19.67 -1.87 -1.40
N CYS A 162 19.13 -0.76 -0.86
CA CYS A 162 17.84 -0.23 -1.32
C CYS A 162 17.87 0.23 -2.78
N LEU A 163 18.90 0.97 -3.19
CA LEU A 163 19.05 1.42 -4.58
C LEU A 163 19.21 0.24 -5.53
N SER A 164 19.97 -0.80 -5.15
CA SER A 164 20.11 -2.02 -5.94
C SER A 164 18.77 -2.77 -6.11
N ALA A 165 18.01 -2.94 -5.03
CA ALA A 165 16.70 -3.59 -5.09
C ALA A 165 15.68 -2.78 -5.92
N ALA A 166 15.75 -1.46 -5.86
CA ALA A 166 14.88 -0.55 -6.59
C ALA A 166 14.98 -0.68 -8.12
N GLN A 167 16.11 -1.15 -8.63
CA GLN A 167 16.28 -1.41 -10.07
C GLN A 167 15.36 -2.51 -10.61
N HIS A 168 14.79 -3.31 -9.73
CA HIS A 168 13.98 -4.47 -10.08
C HIS A 168 12.48 -4.27 -9.85
N VAL A 169 12.03 -3.09 -9.42
CA VAL A 169 10.61 -2.81 -9.12
C VAL A 169 10.10 -1.65 -9.98
N ASP A 170 8.82 -1.61 -10.28
CA ASP A 170 8.24 -0.56 -11.14
C ASP A 170 7.99 0.72 -10.34
N VAL A 171 7.68 0.57 -9.04
CA VAL A 171 7.50 1.70 -8.13
C VAL A 171 8.24 1.45 -6.83
N LEU A 172 9.09 2.39 -6.45
CA LEU A 172 9.63 2.49 -5.09
C LEU A 172 8.86 3.58 -4.33
N SER A 173 8.29 3.22 -3.17
CA SER A 173 7.50 4.18 -2.40
C SER A 173 7.84 4.20 -0.92
N PRO A 174 8.89 4.91 -0.50
CA PRO A 174 9.10 5.24 0.90
C PRO A 174 8.14 6.34 1.36
N ASN A 175 7.96 6.49 2.68
CA ASN A 175 7.49 7.76 3.20
C ASN A 175 8.65 8.77 3.31
N HIS A 176 8.34 10.05 3.58
CA HIS A 176 9.33 11.12 3.64
C HIS A 176 10.36 10.94 4.77
N LEU A 177 9.96 10.33 5.90
CA LEU A 177 10.86 10.04 7.02
C LEU A 177 11.81 8.90 6.68
N GLU A 178 11.31 7.84 6.05
CA GLU A 178 12.09 6.69 5.57
C GLU A 178 13.10 7.13 4.51
N LEU A 179 12.66 7.97 3.56
CA LEU A 179 13.53 8.52 2.53
C LEU A 179 14.66 9.35 3.13
N ALA A 180 14.34 10.28 4.04
CA ALA A 180 15.33 11.12 4.71
C ALA A 180 16.30 10.26 5.54
N ALA A 181 15.80 9.27 6.26
CA ALA A 181 16.61 8.36 7.08
C ALA A 181 17.59 7.53 6.23
N LEU A 182 17.19 7.04 5.05
CA LEU A 182 18.08 6.35 4.11
C LEU A 182 19.28 7.20 3.71
N PHE A 183 19.11 8.51 3.58
CA PHE A 183 20.19 9.43 3.23
C PHE A 183 20.89 10.06 4.43
N GLY A 184 20.53 9.70 5.66
CA GLY A 184 21.09 10.25 6.88
C GLY A 184 20.73 11.73 7.13
N GLU A 185 19.66 12.21 6.53
CA GLU A 185 19.15 13.55 6.76
C GLU A 185 18.47 13.67 8.12
N SER A 186 18.48 14.88 8.68
CA SER A 186 17.82 15.14 9.96
C SER A 186 16.30 15.06 9.84
N PRO A 187 15.57 14.69 10.91
CA PRO A 187 14.11 14.67 10.91
C PRO A 187 13.48 16.01 10.50
N ALA A 188 14.10 17.14 10.83
CA ALA A 188 13.59 18.46 10.45
C ALA A 188 13.59 18.67 8.92
N LYS A 189 14.60 18.15 8.22
CA LYS A 189 14.67 18.21 6.76
C LYS A 189 13.73 17.24 6.07
N ALA A 190 13.30 16.19 6.75
CA ALA A 190 12.36 15.24 6.19
C ALA A 190 11.00 15.85 5.82
N HIS A 191 10.62 16.98 6.41
CA HIS A 191 9.37 17.70 6.12
C HIS A 191 9.53 18.79 5.04
N ASP A 192 10.77 19.10 4.63
CA ASP A 192 11.01 20.10 3.60
C ASP A 192 10.80 19.51 2.20
N LYS A 193 9.84 20.08 1.45
CA LYS A 193 9.50 19.61 0.09
C LYS A 193 10.68 19.60 -0.87
N ALA A 194 11.54 20.60 -0.81
CA ALA A 194 12.72 20.68 -1.68
C ALA A 194 13.72 19.57 -1.37
N THR A 195 13.91 19.26 -0.09
CA THR A 195 14.74 18.12 0.36
C THR A 195 14.14 16.79 -0.10
N ILE A 196 12.84 16.57 0.12
CA ILE A 196 12.13 15.34 -0.31
C ILE A 196 12.31 15.14 -1.82
N GLU A 197 12.06 16.18 -2.60
CA GLU A 197 12.19 16.13 -4.07
C GLU A 197 13.63 15.84 -4.51
N ALA A 198 14.62 16.48 -3.92
CA ALA A 198 16.02 16.26 -4.23
C ALA A 198 16.45 14.81 -3.92
N LEU A 199 16.02 14.26 -2.79
CA LEU A 199 16.31 12.88 -2.41
C LEU A 199 15.58 11.87 -3.32
N ALA A 200 14.32 12.13 -3.66
CA ALA A 200 13.57 11.29 -4.59
C ALA A 200 14.21 11.27 -5.99
N ARG A 201 14.71 12.40 -6.48
CA ARG A 201 15.47 12.47 -7.74
C ARG A 201 16.77 11.65 -7.66
N ARG A 202 17.52 11.74 -6.56
CA ARG A 202 18.75 10.93 -6.37
C ARG A 202 18.45 9.44 -6.41
N VAL A 203 17.34 9.02 -5.84
CA VAL A 203 16.86 7.63 -5.95
C VAL A 203 16.53 7.28 -7.40
N LEU A 204 15.75 8.12 -8.09
CA LEU A 204 15.40 7.89 -9.50
C LEU A 204 16.64 7.81 -10.40
N ASP A 205 17.62 8.68 -10.19
CA ASP A 205 18.86 8.73 -10.96
C ASP A 205 19.72 7.48 -10.77
N SER A 206 19.57 6.75 -9.66
CA SER A 206 20.23 5.46 -9.46
C SER A 206 19.68 4.34 -10.35
N GLY A 207 18.55 4.55 -11.04
CA GLY A 207 18.00 3.62 -12.00
C GLY A 207 16.86 2.77 -11.44
N VAL A 208 15.80 3.39 -10.92
CA VAL A 208 14.59 2.66 -10.49
C VAL A 208 13.91 1.98 -11.66
N GLY A 209 13.54 0.72 -11.48
CA GLY A 209 12.84 -0.07 -12.50
C GLY A 209 13.73 -0.67 -13.59
N ILE A 210 13.14 -1.55 -14.36
CA ILE A 210 13.83 -2.15 -15.53
C ILE A 210 14.18 -1.04 -16.52
N ASP A 211 15.42 -1.00 -16.95
CA ASP A 211 15.99 0.05 -17.81
C ASP A 211 15.85 1.49 -17.23
N GLY A 212 15.68 1.60 -15.91
CA GLY A 212 15.50 2.89 -15.25
C GLY A 212 14.16 3.57 -15.56
N LYS A 213 13.13 2.84 -15.97
CA LYS A 213 11.79 3.36 -16.33
C LYS A 213 10.80 3.37 -15.16
N GLY A 214 11.25 3.04 -13.96
CA GLY A 214 10.41 3.03 -12.78
C GLY A 214 10.07 4.44 -12.26
N THR A 215 9.26 4.46 -11.23
CA THR A 215 8.75 5.68 -10.60
C THR A 215 9.09 5.68 -9.11
N VAL A 216 9.42 6.84 -8.57
CA VAL A 216 9.51 7.08 -7.13
C VAL A 216 8.27 7.84 -6.68
N VAL A 217 7.54 7.27 -5.73
CA VAL A 217 6.35 7.89 -5.14
C VAL A 217 6.60 8.10 -3.65
N VAL A 218 6.84 9.33 -3.22
CA VAL A 218 7.08 9.62 -1.80
C VAL A 218 5.78 10.05 -1.13
N ARG A 219 5.37 9.31 -0.11
CA ARG A 219 4.22 9.64 0.73
C ARG A 219 4.69 10.62 1.81
N ALA A 220 4.25 11.88 1.73
CA ALA A 220 4.83 12.98 2.50
C ALA A 220 3.91 13.50 3.63
N GLY A 221 2.98 12.67 4.13
CA GLY A 221 2.10 13.00 5.25
C GLY A 221 1.28 14.27 5.00
N GLU A 222 1.45 15.28 5.84
CA GLU A 222 0.76 16.57 5.73
C GLU A 222 1.11 17.36 4.46
N ASN A 223 2.22 17.03 3.81
CA ASN A 223 2.61 17.59 2.52
C ASN A 223 1.94 16.90 1.32
N GLY A 224 1.21 15.81 1.54
CA GLY A 224 0.61 15.01 0.49
C GLY A 224 1.57 13.95 -0.06
N SER A 225 1.77 13.93 -1.38
CA SER A 225 2.70 13.02 -2.03
C SER A 225 3.39 13.66 -3.21
N VAL A 226 4.57 13.15 -3.59
CA VAL A 226 5.26 13.55 -4.81
C VAL A 226 5.56 12.33 -5.69
N VAL A 227 5.26 12.46 -6.97
CA VAL A 227 5.56 11.48 -8.02
C VAL A 227 6.77 12.00 -8.80
N VAL A 228 7.79 11.16 -8.92
CA VAL A 228 9.03 11.48 -9.65
C VAL A 228 9.33 10.35 -10.63
N SER A 229 9.38 10.67 -11.92
CA SER A 229 9.76 9.76 -13.00
C SER A 229 10.66 10.47 -14.00
N ARG A 230 11.24 9.75 -14.94
CA ARG A 230 12.09 10.36 -15.98
C ARG A 230 11.31 11.16 -17.00
N ASP A 231 10.06 10.79 -17.24
CA ASP A 231 9.22 11.38 -18.27
C ASP A 231 8.38 12.56 -17.79
N LEU A 232 8.38 12.83 -16.46
CA LEU A 232 7.57 13.87 -15.83
C LEU A 232 8.42 14.69 -14.85
N PRO A 233 8.21 16.00 -14.75
CA PRO A 233 8.77 16.79 -13.65
C PRO A 233 8.17 16.28 -12.33
N PRO A 234 8.86 16.46 -11.18
CA PRO A 234 8.30 16.14 -9.90
C PRO A 234 6.94 16.78 -9.71
N THR A 235 5.93 15.95 -9.50
CA THR A 235 4.54 16.39 -9.43
C THR A 235 4.02 16.17 -8.01
N TRP A 236 3.75 17.26 -7.31
CA TRP A 236 3.20 17.26 -5.97
C TRP A 236 1.66 17.20 -6.02
N LEU A 237 1.12 16.29 -5.24
CA LEU A 237 -0.31 16.17 -4.98
C LEU A 237 -0.57 16.56 -3.51
N PRO A 238 -1.51 17.47 -3.23
CA PRO A 238 -1.80 17.89 -1.85
C PRO A 238 -2.39 16.73 -1.04
N PRO A 239 -2.35 16.79 0.31
CA PRO A 239 -3.06 15.82 1.13
C PRO A 239 -4.57 15.96 0.92
N PHE A 240 -5.32 14.84 1.08
CA PHE A 240 -6.79 14.89 0.98
C PHE A 240 -7.41 15.74 2.09
N TYR A 241 -6.85 15.66 3.29
CA TYR A 241 -7.20 16.48 4.45
C TYR A 241 -6.07 17.45 4.78
N PRO A 242 -6.06 18.65 4.19
CA PRO A 242 -5.05 19.65 4.51
C PRO A 242 -5.22 20.17 5.95
N ALA A 243 -4.11 20.57 6.57
CA ALA A 243 -4.15 21.25 7.84
C ALA A 243 -4.95 22.55 7.74
N GLY A 244 -5.60 22.94 8.82
CA GLY A 244 -6.31 24.21 8.90
C GLY A 244 -5.38 25.42 8.76
N ALA A 245 -5.93 26.60 8.50
CA ALA A 245 -5.16 27.86 8.43
C ALA A 245 -4.44 28.20 9.76
N ASP A 246 -4.86 27.61 10.85
CA ASP A 246 -4.25 27.70 12.19
C ASP A 246 -3.13 26.67 12.41
N GLY A 247 -2.78 25.89 11.39
CA GLY A 247 -1.77 24.82 11.44
C GLY A 247 -2.24 23.57 12.18
N ARG A 248 -3.51 23.49 12.59
CA ARG A 248 -4.03 22.28 13.25
C ARG A 248 -4.37 21.21 12.24
N GLN A 249 -4.12 19.97 12.66
CA GLN A 249 -4.50 18.79 11.90
C GLN A 249 -6.01 18.79 11.65
N HIS A 250 -6.43 18.37 10.46
CA HIS A 250 -7.85 18.26 10.11
C HIS A 250 -8.56 17.24 11.03
N SER A 251 -9.77 17.57 11.50
CA SER A 251 -10.51 16.77 12.49
C SER A 251 -10.84 15.34 12.02
N LYS A 252 -10.89 15.10 10.72
CA LYS A 252 -11.09 13.76 10.15
C LYS A 252 -9.83 12.90 10.12
N VAL A 253 -8.69 13.44 10.47
CA VAL A 253 -7.45 12.65 10.63
C VAL A 253 -7.41 12.13 12.05
N VAL A 254 -7.95 10.93 12.26
CA VAL A 254 -8.08 10.25 13.55
C VAL A 254 -6.86 9.36 13.82
N ASP A 255 -6.50 8.52 12.85
CA ASP A 255 -5.35 7.61 12.95
C ASP A 255 -4.61 7.54 11.62
N PRO A 256 -3.33 8.01 11.54
CA PRO A 256 -2.55 7.95 10.31
C PRO A 256 -1.98 6.55 10.01
N THR A 257 -2.12 5.60 10.94
CA THR A 257 -1.56 4.26 10.82
C THR A 257 -2.13 3.53 9.60
N GLY A 258 -1.24 3.05 8.73
CA GLY A 258 -1.62 2.28 7.54
C GLY A 258 -2.22 3.08 6.38
N ALA A 259 -2.38 4.41 6.52
CA ALA A 259 -2.84 5.25 5.40
C ALA A 259 -1.89 5.18 4.19
N GLY A 260 -0.58 5.07 4.44
CA GLY A 260 0.42 4.87 3.39
C GLY A 260 0.24 3.56 2.62
N ASN A 261 -0.12 2.49 3.31
CA ASN A 261 -0.39 1.20 2.65
C ASN A 261 -1.70 1.23 1.87
N ALA A 262 -2.75 1.85 2.42
CA ALA A 262 -4.01 2.07 1.69
C ALA A 262 -3.79 2.94 0.44
N PHE A 263 -2.92 3.96 0.53
CA PHE A 263 -2.46 4.73 -0.62
C PHE A 263 -1.88 3.81 -1.70
N LEU A 264 -0.95 2.91 -1.34
CA LEU A 264 -0.26 2.06 -2.33
C LEU A 264 -1.20 1.04 -2.98
N GLY A 265 -2.13 0.46 -2.24
CA GLY A 265 -3.13 -0.44 -2.83
C GLY A 265 -4.04 0.27 -3.83
N ALA A 266 -4.54 1.45 -3.48
CA ALA A 266 -5.34 2.28 -4.38
C ALA A 266 -4.51 2.78 -5.58
N TYR A 267 -3.24 3.17 -5.36
CA TYR A 267 -2.30 3.54 -6.42
C TYR A 267 -2.16 2.44 -7.47
N VAL A 268 -1.96 1.18 -7.04
CA VAL A 268 -1.83 0.06 -7.98
C VAL A 268 -3.07 -0.07 -8.86
N VAL A 269 -4.26 -0.02 -8.26
CA VAL A 269 -5.52 -0.11 -9.03
C VAL A 269 -5.63 1.07 -10.00
N GLY A 270 -5.34 2.28 -9.53
CA GLY A 270 -5.31 3.47 -10.39
C GLY A 270 -4.35 3.33 -11.56
N TYR A 271 -3.13 2.83 -11.30
CA TYR A 271 -2.13 2.63 -12.35
C TYR A 271 -2.56 1.56 -13.37
N LEU A 272 -3.09 0.44 -12.91
CA LEU A 272 -3.59 -0.61 -13.82
C LEU A 272 -4.74 -0.11 -14.72
N GLN A 273 -5.54 0.85 -14.25
CA GLN A 273 -6.64 1.42 -15.02
C GLN A 273 -6.22 2.55 -15.95
N THR A 274 -5.25 3.38 -15.57
CA THR A 274 -4.95 4.64 -16.25
C THR A 274 -3.59 4.63 -16.96
N GLN A 275 -2.67 3.77 -16.56
CA GLN A 275 -1.27 3.75 -16.98
C GLN A 275 -0.56 5.10 -16.77
N ASN A 276 -1.01 5.86 -15.79
CA ASN A 276 -0.49 7.18 -15.45
C ASN A 276 -0.17 7.26 -13.96
N ALA A 277 1.08 7.56 -13.63
CA ALA A 277 1.57 7.56 -12.24
C ALA A 277 0.96 8.70 -11.39
N VAL A 278 0.67 9.86 -11.99
CA VAL A 278 0.05 11.00 -11.28
C VAL A 278 -1.42 10.70 -11.01
N GLU A 279 -2.15 10.20 -12.00
CA GLU A 279 -3.53 9.73 -11.82
C GLU A 279 -3.61 8.62 -10.75
N ALA A 280 -2.69 7.65 -10.80
CA ALA A 280 -2.58 6.60 -9.80
C ALA A 280 -2.37 7.16 -8.38
N ALA A 281 -1.57 8.21 -8.24
CA ALA A 281 -1.36 8.88 -6.96
C ALA A 281 -2.61 9.65 -6.46
N CYS A 282 -3.52 10.08 -7.36
CA CYS A 282 -4.83 10.58 -6.96
C CYS A 282 -5.69 9.48 -6.32
N TYR A 283 -5.73 8.29 -6.94
CA TYR A 283 -6.36 7.12 -6.32
C TYR A 283 -5.73 6.82 -4.95
N GLY A 284 -4.39 6.84 -4.88
CA GLY A 284 -3.64 6.63 -3.65
C GLY A 284 -4.05 7.61 -2.55
N THR A 285 -4.08 8.91 -2.86
CA THR A 285 -4.46 9.96 -1.90
C THR A 285 -5.87 9.78 -1.38
N VAL A 286 -6.81 9.46 -2.25
CA VAL A 286 -8.20 9.17 -1.86
C VAL A 286 -8.27 7.87 -1.05
N GLY A 287 -7.56 6.80 -1.46
CA GLY A 287 -7.51 5.54 -0.70
C GLY A 287 -6.97 5.73 0.72
N GLY A 288 -5.90 6.52 0.86
CA GLY A 288 -5.34 6.89 2.15
C GLY A 288 -6.33 7.66 3.03
N SER A 289 -7.18 8.53 2.44
CA SER A 289 -8.14 9.33 3.20
C SER A 289 -9.15 8.49 3.98
N PHE A 290 -9.59 7.38 3.43
CA PHE A 290 -10.51 6.46 4.13
C PHE A 290 -9.85 5.75 5.32
N ALA A 291 -8.54 5.48 5.24
CA ALA A 291 -7.82 4.88 6.35
C ALA A 291 -7.55 5.86 7.49
N LEU A 292 -7.50 7.18 7.21
CA LEU A 292 -7.25 8.22 8.20
C LEU A 292 -8.43 8.50 9.15
N GLU A 293 -9.67 8.19 8.74
CA GLU A 293 -10.89 8.67 9.41
C GLU A 293 -11.24 7.95 10.70
N GLN A 294 -10.61 6.81 11.00
CA GLN A 294 -10.88 6.01 12.20
C GLN A 294 -9.68 5.15 12.60
N VAL A 295 -9.71 4.66 13.82
CA VAL A 295 -8.87 3.53 14.25
C VAL A 295 -9.44 2.23 13.65
N GLY A 296 -8.59 1.42 13.05
CA GLY A 296 -9.03 0.16 12.42
C GLY A 296 -9.54 0.34 10.98
N MET A 297 -10.61 -0.38 10.64
CA MET A 297 -11.16 -0.44 9.28
C MET A 297 -12.30 0.55 9.07
N PRO A 298 -12.39 1.16 7.87
CA PRO A 298 -13.59 1.86 7.47
C PRO A 298 -14.79 0.90 7.38
N GLU A 299 -15.97 1.42 7.62
CA GLU A 299 -17.21 0.70 7.50
C GLU A 299 -17.64 0.63 6.03
N LEU A 300 -17.94 -0.59 5.55
CA LEU A 300 -18.53 -0.81 4.23
C LEU A 300 -20.03 -1.01 4.37
N VAL A 301 -20.79 -0.16 3.70
CA VAL A 301 -22.23 -0.32 3.53
C VAL A 301 -22.52 -0.51 2.05
N SER A 302 -23.20 -1.61 1.72
CA SER A 302 -23.65 -1.91 0.36
C SER A 302 -25.16 -1.73 0.26
N GLY A 303 -25.61 -1.00 -0.74
CA GLY A 303 -27.02 -0.72 -1.00
C GLY A 303 -27.35 -0.72 -2.48
N GLU A 304 -28.59 -0.37 -2.83
CA GLU A 304 -29.05 -0.29 -4.23
C GLU A 304 -28.25 0.75 -5.03
N ASP A 305 -27.82 1.83 -4.39
CA ASP A 305 -27.05 2.92 -5.00
C ASP A 305 -25.53 2.62 -5.09
N GLY A 306 -25.08 1.45 -4.65
CA GLY A 306 -23.70 1.04 -4.68
C GLY A 306 -23.05 0.87 -3.30
N GLU A 307 -21.72 0.93 -3.25
CA GLU A 307 -20.92 0.76 -2.04
C GLU A 307 -20.48 2.11 -1.47
N LEU A 308 -20.70 2.30 -0.18
CA LEU A 308 -20.21 3.44 0.58
C LEU A 308 -19.23 2.96 1.65
N TRP A 309 -18.09 3.65 1.75
CA TRP A 309 -17.10 3.44 2.78
C TRP A 309 -17.11 4.65 3.73
N ASN A 310 -17.33 4.45 5.02
CA ASN A 310 -17.58 5.54 5.98
C ASN A 310 -18.66 6.52 5.48
N GLY A 311 -19.71 6.01 4.82
CA GLY A 311 -20.77 6.82 4.26
C GLY A 311 -20.41 7.63 3.01
N ALA A 312 -19.24 7.40 2.40
CA ALA A 312 -18.78 8.11 1.21
C ALA A 312 -18.44 7.17 0.04
N ASP A 313 -18.71 7.62 -1.17
CA ASP A 313 -18.34 6.95 -2.41
C ASP A 313 -16.88 7.26 -2.79
N ALA A 314 -16.05 6.22 -2.97
CA ALA A 314 -14.63 6.39 -3.28
C ALA A 314 -14.39 7.05 -4.66
N PHE A 315 -15.22 6.74 -5.66
CA PHE A 315 -15.08 7.33 -7.00
C PHE A 315 -15.56 8.79 -7.01
N GLU A 316 -16.54 9.14 -6.17
CA GLU A 316 -16.96 10.52 -6.03
C GLU A 316 -15.87 11.36 -5.37
N ARG A 317 -15.28 10.88 -4.27
CA ARG A 317 -14.09 11.52 -3.66
C ARG A 317 -12.96 11.68 -4.67
N LEU A 318 -12.73 10.69 -5.53
CA LEU A 318 -11.71 10.77 -6.57
C LEU A 318 -12.04 11.86 -7.60
N ARG A 319 -13.29 11.97 -8.05
CA ARG A 319 -13.71 13.04 -8.98
C ARG A 319 -13.52 14.44 -8.36
N GLU A 320 -13.85 14.59 -7.09
CA GLU A 320 -13.65 15.85 -6.38
C GLU A 320 -12.18 16.18 -6.21
N TYR A 321 -11.37 15.18 -5.82
CA TYR A 321 -9.94 15.38 -5.65
C TYR A 321 -9.23 15.75 -6.96
N ARG A 322 -9.62 15.14 -8.08
CA ARG A 322 -9.12 15.51 -9.41
C ARG A 322 -9.38 16.98 -9.74
N LYS A 323 -10.55 17.50 -9.43
CA LYS A 323 -10.83 18.93 -9.61
C LYS A 323 -9.90 19.82 -8.79
N VAL A 324 -9.58 19.40 -7.56
CA VAL A 324 -8.64 20.15 -6.68
C VAL A 324 -7.24 20.20 -7.28
N VAL A 325 -6.79 19.13 -7.93
CA VAL A 325 -5.43 19.05 -8.51
C VAL A 325 -5.37 19.47 -9.99
N GLY A 326 -6.49 19.82 -10.59
CA GLY A 326 -6.57 20.32 -11.97
C GLY A 326 -6.50 19.22 -13.04
N LEU A 327 -6.99 18.02 -12.71
CA LEU A 327 -7.08 16.84 -13.60
C LEU A 327 -8.52 16.54 -14.00
#